data_be4f67d4836a38ef5fc9ecb841c2f41a
#
_entry.id   be4f67d4836a38ef5fc9ecb841c2f41a
#
_cell.length_a   1.000
_cell.length_b   1.000
_cell.length_c   1.000
_cell.angle_alpha   90.00
_cell.angle_beta   90.00
_cell.angle_gamma   90.00
#
_symmetry.space_group_name_H-M   'P 1'
#
loop_
_entity.id
_entity.type
_entity.pdbx_description
1 polymer ?
#
loop_
_entity_poly.entity_id
_entity_poly.type
_entity_poly.pdbx_seq_one_letter_code
_entity_poly.pdbx_strand_id
1 'polypeptide(L)'
;VIPEPEPRPVSVQEITYGDLIENGAIEVVKVLMCRVHQCVVVGDKLLYKRIMPIEQYPIVPFINIHTRTPYPVGDVRLVKGMQEYINKTRSLIIAHATTSTNTKILVPEGSVDMAEFEQKWAQPGVAIQYDPPDGAPMAVQPSPLPNELYQNEQTAKNDIDHQLGIYEMMAGNTAVAPQTYKATISLDEFGQRKIKSKLADIEAGLTRVAQVAIPLMQELYSTEKVFRVVQPNNSLSEFVLNKKLVDDKTNEIKIINDITIGKYDVVCVAGSTLPTNRYAELEFYKDAYQMGIIDRKEVLK
;
A
#
# COMPACT_ATOMS: atom_id res chain seq x y z
N VAL A 1 -28.54 35.16 74.45
CA VAL A 1 -27.70 34.87 73.25
C VAL A 1 -26.93 33.62 73.58
N ILE A 2 -27.37 32.50 73.01
CA ILE A 2 -26.65 31.18 73.14
C ILE A 2 -25.56 31.17 72.03
N PRO A 3 -24.28 30.98 72.40
CA PRO A 3 -23.24 30.88 71.38
C PRO A 3 -23.42 29.60 70.51
N GLU A 4 -23.34 29.77 69.20
CA GLU A 4 -23.29 28.64 68.27
C GLU A 4 -22.10 27.77 68.60
N PRO A 5 -22.25 26.43 68.55
CA PRO A 5 -21.14 25.50 68.78
C PRO A 5 -20.19 25.59 67.56
N GLU A 6 -18.91 25.80 67.86
CA GLU A 6 -17.84 25.74 66.86
C GLU A 6 -17.83 24.41 66.13
N PRO A 7 -17.65 24.42 64.83
CA PRO A 7 -17.58 23.18 64.04
C PRO A 7 -16.34 22.37 64.51
N ARG A 8 -16.56 21.15 64.96
CA ARG A 8 -15.48 20.24 65.31
C ARG A 8 -14.65 19.95 64.04
N PRO A 9 -13.31 19.97 64.11
CA PRO A 9 -12.50 19.57 62.98
C PRO A 9 -12.80 18.12 62.65
N VAL A 10 -13.30 17.86 61.47
CA VAL A 10 -13.42 16.50 60.89
C VAL A 10 -12.01 16.11 60.54
N SER A 11 -11.42 15.20 61.32
CA SER A 11 -10.14 14.58 60.99
C SER A 11 -10.36 13.73 59.73
N VAL A 12 -9.91 14.25 58.59
CA VAL A 12 -9.80 13.46 57.37
C VAL A 12 -8.71 12.42 57.62
N GLN A 13 -9.09 11.18 57.93
CA GLN A 13 -8.14 10.06 57.91
C GLN A 13 -7.75 9.81 56.46
N GLU A 14 -6.47 9.97 56.14
CA GLU A 14 -5.93 9.57 54.88
C GLU A 14 -6.01 8.04 54.78
N ILE A 15 -6.93 7.52 54.03
CA ILE A 15 -7.09 6.10 53.75
C ILE A 15 -6.01 5.73 52.75
N THR A 16 -5.11 4.86 53.16
CA THR A 16 -4.06 4.36 52.26
C THR A 16 -4.61 3.22 51.40
N TYR A 17 -3.97 2.94 50.27
CA TYR A 17 -4.31 1.78 49.44
C TYR A 17 -4.18 0.46 50.21
N GLY A 18 -3.29 0.40 51.21
CA GLY A 18 -3.15 -0.76 52.12
C GLY A 18 -4.43 -1.01 52.89
N ASP A 19 -5.02 0.02 53.47
CA ASP A 19 -6.26 -0.07 54.27
C ASP A 19 -7.48 -0.52 53.40
N LEU A 20 -7.51 -0.10 52.13
CA LEU A 20 -8.54 -0.48 51.19
C LEU A 20 -8.41 -1.98 50.76
N ILE A 21 -7.18 -2.49 50.68
CA ILE A 21 -6.93 -3.92 50.39
C ILE A 21 -7.30 -4.79 51.59
N GLU A 22 -6.91 -4.38 52.82
CA GLU A 22 -7.21 -5.09 54.05
C GLU A 22 -8.72 -5.16 54.34
N ASN A 23 -9.44 -4.08 53.99
CA ASN A 23 -10.88 -4.01 54.13
C ASN A 23 -11.65 -4.70 52.99
N GLY A 24 -10.96 -5.30 52.04
CA GLY A 24 -11.56 -6.00 50.89
C GLY A 24 -12.28 -5.09 49.90
N ALA A 25 -12.06 -3.76 50.00
CA ALA A 25 -12.63 -2.77 49.07
C ALA A 25 -11.93 -2.77 47.71
N ILE A 26 -10.67 -3.23 47.65
CA ILE A 26 -9.85 -3.36 46.45
C ILE A 26 -9.23 -4.75 46.42
N GLU A 27 -9.40 -5.48 45.33
CA GLU A 27 -8.73 -6.74 45.06
C GLU A 27 -7.48 -6.52 44.22
N VAL A 28 -6.33 -7.02 44.68
CA VAL A 28 -5.07 -6.91 43.94
C VAL A 28 -4.87 -8.18 43.13
N VAL A 29 -5.03 -8.04 41.82
CA VAL A 29 -4.78 -9.13 40.86
C VAL A 29 -3.41 -8.94 40.24
N LYS A 30 -2.54 -9.97 40.33
CA LYS A 30 -1.25 -9.97 39.62
C LYS A 30 -1.48 -10.31 38.15
N VAL A 31 -1.22 -9.35 37.29
CA VAL A 31 -1.31 -9.52 35.83
C VAL A 31 0.08 -9.46 35.23
N LEU A 32 0.40 -10.40 34.34
CA LEU A 32 1.64 -10.40 33.56
C LEU A 32 1.46 -9.40 32.41
N MET A 33 2.23 -8.32 32.44
CA MET A 33 2.20 -7.29 31.39
C MET A 33 3.50 -7.35 30.59
N CYS A 34 3.38 -7.35 29.27
CA CYS A 34 4.51 -7.13 28.37
C CYS A 34 4.80 -5.63 28.27
N ARG A 35 6.07 -5.24 28.43
CA ARG A 35 6.50 -3.85 28.25
C ARG A 35 7.67 -3.80 27.28
N VAL A 36 7.63 -2.84 26.37
CA VAL A 36 8.71 -2.62 25.41
C VAL A 36 9.76 -1.68 26.01
N HIS A 37 11.00 -2.10 25.98
CA HIS A 37 12.13 -1.30 26.42
C HIS A 37 12.88 -0.75 25.20
N GLN A 38 13.05 0.56 25.16
CA GLN A 38 13.95 1.21 24.20
C GLN A 38 15.35 1.25 24.83
N CYS A 39 16.32 0.61 24.19
CA CYS A 39 17.70 0.60 24.61
C CYS A 39 18.60 1.18 23.51
N VAL A 40 19.50 2.06 23.87
CA VAL A 40 20.55 2.56 22.98
C VAL A 40 21.87 1.98 23.45
N VAL A 41 22.52 1.19 22.59
CA VAL A 41 23.76 0.49 22.89
C VAL A 41 24.82 0.91 21.89
N VAL A 42 26.04 1.18 22.39
CA VAL A 42 27.23 1.45 21.57
C VAL A 42 28.34 0.47 21.98
N GLY A 43 28.64 -0.46 21.08
CA GLY A 43 29.48 -1.62 21.44
C GLY A 43 28.84 -2.40 22.58
N ASP A 44 29.57 -2.61 23.66
CA ASP A 44 29.12 -3.35 24.86
C ASP A 44 28.50 -2.44 25.93
N LYS A 45 28.41 -1.14 25.70
CA LYS A 45 27.90 -0.17 26.67
C LYS A 45 26.47 0.26 26.39
N LEU A 46 25.61 0.09 27.39
CA LEU A 46 24.26 0.62 27.40
C LEU A 46 24.31 2.12 27.74
N LEU A 47 23.95 2.99 26.81
CA LEU A 47 23.92 4.44 26.97
C LEU A 47 22.60 4.92 27.56
N TYR A 48 21.50 4.32 27.12
CA TYR A 48 20.17 4.77 27.50
C TYR A 48 19.18 3.60 27.51
N LYS A 49 18.30 3.59 28.51
CA LYS A 49 17.22 2.63 28.64
C LYS A 49 15.94 3.35 29.08
N ARG A 50 14.87 3.21 28.32
CA ARG A 50 13.54 3.75 28.66
C ARG A 50 12.50 2.66 28.52
N ILE A 51 11.52 2.64 29.42
CA ILE A 51 10.31 1.83 29.28
C ILE A 51 9.33 2.63 28.41
N MET A 52 8.85 2.02 27.34
CA MET A 52 7.83 2.61 26.46
C MET A 52 6.44 2.26 26.99
N PRO A 53 5.45 3.15 26.87
CA PRO A 53 4.06 2.90 27.29
C PRO A 53 3.29 2.00 26.30
N ILE A 54 3.97 1.13 25.61
CA ILE A 54 3.43 0.23 24.59
C ILE A 54 3.72 -1.23 24.98
N GLU A 55 2.76 -2.10 24.64
CA GLU A 55 2.86 -3.54 24.91
C GLU A 55 3.39 -4.32 23.71
N GLN A 56 3.41 -3.70 22.52
CA GLN A 56 3.84 -4.30 21.26
C GLN A 56 5.01 -3.52 20.66
N TYR A 57 5.81 -4.19 19.82
CA TYR A 57 6.90 -3.51 19.11
C TYR A 57 6.34 -2.42 18.18
N PRO A 58 6.96 -1.21 18.15
CA PRO A 58 6.50 -0.09 17.31
C PRO A 58 6.86 -0.24 15.84
N ILE A 59 7.18 -1.44 15.40
CA ILE A 59 7.49 -1.77 14.02
C ILE A 59 6.35 -2.63 13.48
N VAL A 60 5.55 -2.04 12.61
CA VAL A 60 4.40 -2.73 12.01
C VAL A 60 4.73 -3.06 10.56
N PRO A 61 4.90 -4.34 10.20
CA PRO A 61 5.11 -4.73 8.82
C PRO A 61 3.78 -4.73 8.04
N PHE A 62 3.78 -4.10 6.86
CA PHE A 62 2.70 -4.25 5.89
C PHE A 62 3.04 -5.44 4.99
N ILE A 63 2.35 -6.54 5.21
CA ILE A 63 2.65 -7.82 4.56
C ILE A 63 1.78 -7.93 3.31
N ASN A 64 2.40 -8.17 2.15
CA ASN A 64 1.67 -8.45 0.92
C ASN A 64 1.44 -9.97 0.76
N ILE A 65 2.53 -10.77 0.73
CA ILE A 65 2.44 -12.22 0.63
C ILE A 65 3.20 -12.84 1.79
N HIS A 66 2.47 -13.57 2.64
CA HIS A 66 3.05 -14.26 3.78
C HIS A 66 3.49 -15.67 3.39
N THR A 67 4.80 -15.91 3.41
CA THR A 67 5.43 -17.19 3.02
C THR A 67 5.81 -18.06 4.22
N ARG A 68 5.20 -17.85 5.40
CA ARG A 68 5.56 -18.52 6.67
C ARG A 68 7.02 -18.29 7.11
N THR A 69 7.65 -17.26 6.58
CA THR A 69 8.98 -16.80 6.98
C THR A 69 8.86 -15.41 7.60
N PRO A 70 9.84 -14.96 8.41
CA PRO A 70 9.83 -13.60 8.98
C PRO A 70 9.88 -12.49 7.91
N TYR A 71 10.23 -12.84 6.68
CA TYR A 71 10.41 -11.90 5.58
C TYR A 71 9.32 -12.10 4.53
N PRO A 72 8.31 -11.22 4.48
CA PRO A 72 7.25 -11.28 3.46
C PRO A 72 7.81 -10.98 2.06
N VAL A 73 7.09 -11.45 1.06
CA VAL A 73 7.47 -11.30 -0.35
C VAL A 73 6.54 -10.28 -1.00
N GLY A 74 7.12 -9.36 -1.79
CA GLY A 74 6.36 -8.43 -2.62
C GLY A 74 6.04 -9.03 -4.00
N ASP A 75 5.04 -8.46 -4.70
CA ASP A 75 4.63 -8.88 -6.04
C ASP A 75 5.77 -8.85 -7.07
N VAL A 76 6.64 -7.85 -6.99
CA VAL A 76 7.78 -7.68 -7.90
C VAL A 76 8.68 -8.92 -7.89
N ARG A 77 8.84 -9.59 -6.75
CA ARG A 77 9.67 -10.80 -6.67
C ARG A 77 9.11 -11.95 -7.50
N LEU A 78 7.78 -12.04 -7.61
CA LEU A 78 7.13 -13.10 -8.39
C LEU A 78 7.37 -12.94 -9.88
N VAL A 79 7.36 -11.70 -10.37
CA VAL A 79 7.47 -11.40 -11.81
C VAL A 79 8.90 -11.08 -12.26
N LYS A 80 9.84 -10.98 -11.32
CA LYS A 80 11.24 -10.60 -11.62
C LYS A 80 11.88 -11.49 -12.70
N GLY A 81 11.71 -12.81 -12.60
CA GLY A 81 12.30 -13.75 -13.58
C GLY A 81 11.70 -13.55 -14.98
N MET A 82 10.40 -13.29 -15.09
CA MET A 82 9.75 -13.00 -16.37
C MET A 82 10.23 -11.68 -16.95
N GLN A 83 10.40 -10.66 -16.12
CA GLN A 83 10.94 -9.37 -16.56
C GLN A 83 12.39 -9.49 -17.05
N GLU A 84 13.23 -10.26 -16.37
CA GLU A 84 14.59 -10.54 -16.80
C GLU A 84 14.62 -11.28 -18.16
N TYR A 85 13.68 -12.21 -18.37
CA TYR A 85 13.50 -12.91 -19.63
C TYR A 85 13.10 -11.94 -20.77
N ILE A 86 12.13 -11.07 -20.54
CA ILE A 86 11.71 -10.05 -21.51
C ILE A 86 12.89 -9.14 -21.87
N ASN A 87 13.65 -8.66 -20.88
CA ASN A 87 14.80 -7.79 -21.09
C ASN A 87 15.86 -8.49 -21.95
N LYS A 88 16.13 -9.78 -21.69
CA LYS A 88 17.08 -10.57 -22.48
C LYS A 88 16.59 -10.77 -23.92
N THR A 89 15.31 -11.13 -24.11
CA THR A 89 14.71 -11.29 -25.44
C THR A 89 14.77 -9.99 -26.24
N ARG A 90 14.44 -8.85 -25.62
CA ARG A 90 14.57 -7.52 -26.24
C ARG A 90 16.01 -7.22 -26.66
N SER A 91 16.97 -7.51 -25.80
CA SER A 91 18.39 -7.31 -26.12
C SER A 91 18.83 -8.14 -27.31
N LEU A 92 18.35 -9.40 -27.42
CA LEU A 92 18.64 -10.25 -28.57
C LEU A 92 18.00 -9.70 -29.86
N ILE A 93 16.76 -9.22 -29.81
CA ILE A 93 16.08 -8.61 -30.94
C ILE A 93 16.86 -7.38 -31.43
N ILE A 94 17.27 -6.49 -30.51
CA ILE A 94 18.04 -5.29 -30.84
C ILE A 94 19.41 -5.67 -31.44
N ALA A 95 20.12 -6.62 -30.83
CA ALA A 95 21.41 -7.10 -31.34
C ALA A 95 21.28 -7.68 -32.75
N HIS A 96 20.23 -8.49 -32.96
CA HIS A 96 19.96 -9.04 -34.31
C HIS A 96 19.64 -7.90 -35.31
N ALA A 97 18.77 -6.94 -34.94
CA ALA A 97 18.46 -5.81 -35.82
C ALA A 97 19.72 -5.03 -36.19
N THR A 98 20.60 -4.76 -35.22
CA THR A 98 21.86 -4.05 -35.45
C THR A 98 22.77 -4.85 -36.39
N THR A 99 22.89 -6.19 -36.20
CA THR A 99 23.70 -7.04 -37.04
C THR A 99 23.13 -7.17 -38.45
N SER A 100 21.79 -7.21 -38.56
CA SER A 100 21.11 -7.31 -39.87
C SER A 100 21.22 -6.03 -40.68
N THR A 101 21.27 -4.88 -40.01
CA THR A 101 21.44 -3.57 -40.67
C THR A 101 22.87 -3.39 -41.17
N ASN A 102 23.85 -3.94 -40.46
CA ASN A 102 25.27 -3.94 -40.84
C ASN A 102 25.61 -5.23 -41.57
N THR A 103 25.10 -5.36 -42.79
CA THR A 103 25.34 -6.53 -43.62
C THR A 103 26.82 -6.67 -43.98
N LYS A 104 27.36 -7.89 -43.77
CA LYS A 104 28.72 -8.24 -44.26
C LYS A 104 28.70 -8.40 -45.76
N ILE A 105 29.76 -7.92 -46.40
CA ILE A 105 29.93 -8.04 -47.84
C ILE A 105 31.12 -8.96 -48.09
N LEU A 106 30.94 -9.94 -48.92
CA LEU A 106 31.99 -10.74 -49.42
C LEU A 106 32.51 -10.12 -50.70
N VAL A 107 33.75 -9.72 -50.68
CA VAL A 107 34.42 -9.12 -51.83
C VAL A 107 35.48 -10.08 -52.29
N PRO A 108 35.42 -10.61 -53.55
CA PRO A 108 36.48 -11.43 -54.10
C PRO A 108 37.76 -10.64 -54.18
N GLU A 109 38.90 -11.28 -53.95
CA GLU A 109 40.21 -10.67 -54.00
C GLU A 109 40.50 -10.15 -55.41
N GLY A 110 40.86 -8.84 -55.54
CA GLY A 110 41.14 -8.21 -56.82
C GLY A 110 39.93 -7.66 -57.58
N SER A 111 38.68 -7.96 -57.15
CA SER A 111 37.47 -7.55 -57.91
C SER A 111 37.14 -6.07 -57.83
N VAL A 112 37.54 -5.38 -56.79
CA VAL A 112 37.28 -3.92 -56.57
C VAL A 112 38.44 -3.27 -55.83
N ASP A 113 38.60 -1.96 -55.97
CA ASP A 113 39.46 -1.17 -55.10
C ASP A 113 38.76 -1.00 -53.74
N MET A 114 39.33 -1.58 -52.69
CA MET A 114 38.75 -1.58 -51.35
C MET A 114 38.58 -0.15 -50.79
N ALA A 115 39.50 0.77 -51.08
CA ALA A 115 39.41 2.14 -50.59
C ALA A 115 38.24 2.92 -51.21
N GLU A 116 38.01 2.72 -52.49
CA GLU A 116 36.86 3.29 -53.22
C GLU A 116 35.57 2.60 -52.83
N PHE A 117 35.58 1.29 -52.63
CA PHE A 117 34.43 0.51 -52.26
C PHE A 117 33.89 0.90 -50.87
N GLU A 118 34.74 1.04 -49.85
CA GLU A 118 34.34 1.44 -48.51
C GLU A 118 33.68 2.84 -48.47
N GLN A 119 34.21 3.77 -49.30
CA GLN A 119 33.65 5.14 -49.37
C GLN A 119 32.30 5.20 -50.09
N LYS A 120 32.13 4.39 -51.15
CA LYS A 120 30.98 4.47 -52.05
C LYS A 120 29.83 3.50 -51.68
N TRP A 121 30.14 2.39 -51.02
CA TRP A 121 29.12 1.33 -50.70
C TRP A 121 27.97 1.87 -49.87
N ALA A 122 28.22 2.76 -48.92
CA ALA A 122 27.18 3.33 -48.03
C ALA A 122 26.40 4.48 -48.71
N GLN A 123 26.83 4.97 -49.88
CA GLN A 123 26.17 6.08 -50.52
C GLN A 123 25.04 5.63 -51.44
N PRO A 124 23.82 6.15 -51.30
CA PRO A 124 22.72 5.79 -52.19
C PRO A 124 22.92 6.29 -53.60
N GLY A 125 22.67 5.46 -54.61
CA GLY A 125 22.66 5.83 -56.04
C GLY A 125 24.03 5.93 -56.71
N VAL A 126 25.09 5.43 -56.04
CA VAL A 126 26.43 5.45 -56.59
C VAL A 126 26.73 4.13 -57.31
N ALA A 127 27.32 4.17 -58.51
CA ALA A 127 27.78 3.02 -59.25
C ALA A 127 29.18 2.62 -58.81
N ILE A 128 29.36 1.34 -58.55
CA ILE A 128 30.65 0.72 -58.17
C ILE A 128 31.14 -0.15 -59.35
N GLN A 129 32.35 0.09 -59.83
CA GLN A 129 32.98 -0.70 -60.86
C GLN A 129 33.63 -1.96 -60.21
N TYR A 130 33.48 -3.11 -60.86
CA TYR A 130 34.16 -4.36 -60.45
C TYR A 130 34.74 -5.05 -61.64
N ASP A 131 35.76 -5.87 -61.42
CA ASP A 131 36.39 -6.64 -62.47
C ASP A 131 35.62 -7.93 -62.73
N PRO A 132 35.04 -8.17 -63.94
CA PRO A 132 34.17 -9.30 -64.21
C PRO A 132 34.81 -10.69 -64.02
N PRO A 133 36.11 -10.95 -64.30
CA PRO A 133 36.70 -12.25 -64.08
C PRO A 133 36.70 -12.73 -62.62
N ASP A 134 36.82 -11.79 -61.68
CA ASP A 134 36.95 -12.09 -60.25
C ASP A 134 35.60 -12.16 -59.52
N GLY A 135 34.52 -11.73 -60.18
CA GLY A 135 33.17 -11.77 -59.66
C GLY A 135 32.73 -10.49 -58.91
N ALA A 136 31.42 -10.33 -58.79
CA ALA A 136 30.81 -9.16 -58.11
C ALA A 136 30.79 -9.31 -56.58
N PRO A 137 30.99 -8.22 -55.84
CA PRO A 137 30.73 -8.20 -54.38
C PRO A 137 29.33 -8.70 -54.03
N MET A 138 29.23 -9.60 -53.08
CA MET A 138 27.94 -10.14 -52.62
C MET A 138 27.66 -9.78 -51.18
N ALA A 139 26.50 -9.16 -50.94
CA ALA A 139 26.05 -8.94 -49.58
C ALA A 139 25.54 -10.27 -48.97
N VAL A 140 26.05 -10.60 -47.79
CA VAL A 140 25.56 -11.75 -47.03
C VAL A 140 24.19 -11.42 -46.45
N GLN A 141 23.15 -12.08 -46.93
CA GLN A 141 21.82 -11.88 -46.37
C GLN A 141 21.79 -12.31 -44.90
N PRO A 142 21.36 -11.44 -43.98
CA PRO A 142 21.22 -11.84 -42.59
C PRO A 142 20.10 -12.87 -42.45
N SER A 143 20.27 -13.81 -41.54
CA SER A 143 19.24 -14.75 -41.22
C SER A 143 18.01 -14.01 -40.66
N PRO A 144 16.79 -14.34 -41.12
CA PRO A 144 15.60 -13.70 -40.59
C PRO A 144 15.45 -13.97 -39.08
N LEU A 145 14.96 -13.00 -38.33
CA LEU A 145 14.66 -13.18 -36.91
C LEU A 145 13.45 -14.13 -36.78
N PRO A 146 13.56 -15.21 -35.99
CA PRO A 146 12.40 -16.09 -35.74
C PRO A 146 11.24 -15.31 -35.10
N ASN A 147 10.04 -15.45 -35.68
CA ASN A 147 8.82 -14.81 -35.16
C ASN A 147 8.46 -15.29 -33.75
N GLU A 148 8.91 -16.47 -33.35
CA GLU A 148 8.73 -17.03 -32.02
C GLU A 148 9.30 -16.16 -30.92
N LEU A 149 10.35 -15.36 -31.18
CA LEU A 149 10.91 -14.44 -30.19
C LEU A 149 9.92 -13.32 -29.83
N TYR A 150 9.20 -12.80 -30.80
CA TYR A 150 8.16 -11.79 -30.56
C TYR A 150 6.95 -12.39 -29.85
N GLN A 151 6.55 -13.62 -30.24
CA GLN A 151 5.46 -14.33 -29.58
C GLN A 151 5.80 -14.65 -28.13
N ASN A 152 7.02 -15.12 -27.87
CA ASN A 152 7.49 -15.41 -26.50
C ASN A 152 7.55 -14.16 -25.63
N GLU A 153 7.97 -13.01 -26.19
CA GLU A 153 7.93 -11.74 -25.45
C GLU A 153 6.49 -11.35 -25.08
N GLN A 154 5.56 -11.49 -26.01
CA GLN A 154 4.15 -11.18 -25.75
C GLN A 154 3.53 -12.14 -24.74
N THR A 155 3.84 -13.43 -24.84
CA THR A 155 3.41 -14.44 -23.87
C THR A 155 3.94 -14.13 -22.48
N ALA A 156 5.22 -13.79 -22.36
CA ALA A 156 5.82 -13.43 -21.06
C ALA A 156 5.18 -12.16 -20.44
N LYS A 157 4.77 -11.18 -21.26
CA LYS A 157 4.00 -10.02 -20.78
C LYS A 157 2.63 -10.41 -20.26
N ASN A 158 1.91 -11.24 -21.02
CA ASN A 158 0.60 -11.74 -20.60
C ASN A 158 0.71 -12.59 -19.32
N ASP A 159 1.78 -13.37 -19.17
CA ASP A 159 2.04 -14.15 -17.96
C ASP A 159 2.28 -13.26 -16.73
N ILE A 160 2.98 -12.11 -16.90
CA ILE A 160 3.15 -11.12 -15.84
C ILE A 160 1.78 -10.56 -15.42
N ASP A 161 0.96 -10.14 -16.36
CA ASP A 161 -0.37 -9.59 -16.10
C ASP A 161 -1.26 -10.62 -15.39
N HIS A 162 -1.23 -11.85 -15.87
CA HIS A 162 -1.98 -12.97 -15.26
C HIS A 162 -1.51 -13.27 -13.84
N GLN A 163 -0.20 -13.28 -13.61
CA GLN A 163 0.37 -13.51 -12.28
C GLN A 163 0.07 -12.40 -11.29
N LEU A 164 0.04 -11.16 -11.74
CA LEU A 164 -0.36 -10.01 -10.93
C LEU A 164 -1.89 -9.95 -10.74
N GLY A 165 -2.66 -10.66 -11.56
CA GLY A 165 -4.12 -10.64 -11.55
C GLY A 165 -4.70 -9.39 -12.21
N ILE A 166 -3.97 -8.83 -13.16
CA ILE A 166 -4.43 -7.75 -14.02
C ILE A 166 -5.10 -8.40 -15.22
N TYR A 167 -6.42 -8.25 -15.31
CA TYR A 167 -7.18 -8.75 -16.44
C TYR A 167 -7.38 -7.65 -17.48
N GLU A 168 -7.52 -8.03 -18.76
CA GLU A 168 -7.66 -7.09 -19.87
C GLU A 168 -8.78 -6.06 -19.66
N MET A 169 -9.86 -6.45 -19.00
CA MET A 169 -10.97 -5.55 -18.68
C MET A 169 -10.55 -4.47 -17.66
N MET A 170 -9.71 -4.82 -16.67
CA MET A 170 -9.16 -3.86 -15.70
C MET A 170 -8.16 -2.91 -16.35
N ALA A 171 -7.51 -3.35 -17.43
CA ALA A 171 -6.65 -2.53 -18.27
C ALA A 171 -7.42 -1.60 -19.22
N GLY A 172 -8.75 -1.62 -19.19
CA GLY A 172 -9.61 -0.75 -20.02
C GLY A 172 -9.90 -1.29 -21.42
N ASN A 173 -9.64 -2.55 -21.70
CA ASN A 173 -9.99 -3.16 -22.97
C ASN A 173 -11.48 -3.47 -23.04
N THR A 174 -12.25 -2.57 -23.67
CA THR A 174 -13.71 -2.69 -23.82
C THR A 174 -14.14 -3.77 -24.81
N ALA A 175 -13.24 -4.27 -25.65
CA ALA A 175 -13.56 -5.32 -26.63
C ALA A 175 -13.92 -6.66 -25.98
N VAL A 176 -13.42 -6.90 -24.76
CA VAL A 176 -13.68 -8.12 -23.98
C VAL A 176 -14.80 -7.91 -22.95
N ALA A 177 -15.34 -6.71 -22.85
CA ALA A 177 -16.38 -6.38 -21.88
C ALA A 177 -17.71 -7.06 -22.26
N PRO A 178 -18.42 -7.70 -21.32
CA PRO A 178 -19.74 -8.27 -21.58
C PRO A 178 -20.74 -7.17 -21.93
N GLN A 179 -21.71 -7.51 -22.76
CA GLN A 179 -22.74 -6.56 -23.22
C GLN A 179 -23.73 -6.16 -22.12
N THR A 180 -23.78 -6.88 -21.01
CA THR A 180 -24.71 -6.59 -19.93
C THR A 180 -24.00 -6.04 -18.69
N TYR A 181 -24.58 -4.99 -18.13
CA TYR A 181 -24.09 -4.32 -16.91
C TYR A 181 -23.86 -5.31 -15.74
N LYS A 182 -24.81 -6.23 -15.49
CA LYS A 182 -24.67 -7.23 -14.42
C LYS A 182 -23.47 -8.17 -14.62
N ALA A 183 -23.20 -8.58 -15.86
CA ALA A 183 -22.05 -9.42 -16.17
C ALA A 183 -20.72 -8.64 -16.02
N THR A 184 -20.71 -7.36 -16.35
CA THR A 184 -19.55 -6.47 -16.16
C THR A 184 -19.22 -6.32 -14.68
N ILE A 185 -20.22 -6.08 -13.81
CA ILE A 185 -20.03 -6.00 -12.35
C ILE A 185 -19.49 -7.33 -11.80
N SER A 186 -20.07 -8.46 -12.21
CA SER A 186 -19.61 -9.77 -11.72
C SER A 186 -18.16 -10.05 -12.11
N LEU A 187 -17.74 -9.70 -13.31
CA LEU A 187 -16.35 -9.84 -13.75
C LEU A 187 -15.41 -8.89 -13.02
N ASP A 188 -15.83 -7.66 -12.78
CA ASP A 188 -15.07 -6.70 -11.98
C ASP A 188 -14.87 -7.21 -10.52
N GLU A 189 -15.91 -7.80 -9.94
CA GLU A 189 -15.85 -8.41 -8.62
C GLU A 189 -14.85 -9.59 -8.57
N PHE A 190 -14.79 -10.42 -9.61
CA PHE A 190 -13.80 -11.48 -9.73
C PHE A 190 -12.38 -10.93 -9.86
N GLY A 191 -12.18 -9.89 -10.68
CA GLY A 191 -10.90 -9.22 -10.83
C GLY A 191 -10.40 -8.58 -9.53
N GLN A 192 -11.31 -8.00 -8.76
CA GLN A 192 -10.98 -7.32 -7.50
C GLN A 192 -10.64 -8.27 -6.33
N ARG A 193 -10.91 -9.58 -6.42
CA ARG A 193 -10.68 -10.52 -5.29
C ARG A 193 -9.24 -10.49 -4.79
N LYS A 194 -8.27 -10.46 -5.69
CA LYS A 194 -6.85 -10.41 -5.34
C LYS A 194 -6.46 -9.09 -4.70
N ILE A 195 -7.07 -7.99 -5.17
CA ILE A 195 -6.88 -6.64 -4.63
C ILE A 195 -7.54 -6.52 -3.25
N LYS A 196 -8.74 -7.06 -3.06
CA LYS A 196 -9.44 -7.07 -1.76
C LYS A 196 -8.64 -7.77 -0.68
N SER A 197 -7.99 -8.91 -0.99
CA SER A 197 -7.12 -9.59 -0.04
C SER A 197 -5.95 -8.71 0.41
N LYS A 198 -5.28 -8.04 -0.54
CA LYS A 198 -4.18 -7.11 -0.23
C LYS A 198 -4.64 -5.90 0.58
N LEU A 199 -5.83 -5.39 0.26
CA LEU A 199 -6.42 -4.29 1.00
C LEU A 199 -6.70 -4.68 2.46
N ALA A 200 -7.23 -5.88 2.70
CA ALA A 200 -7.45 -6.40 4.05
C ALA A 200 -6.13 -6.51 4.86
N ASP A 201 -5.03 -6.91 4.22
CA ASP A 201 -3.71 -6.95 4.86
C ASP A 201 -3.20 -5.54 5.21
N ILE A 202 -3.45 -4.55 4.35
CA ILE A 202 -3.13 -3.14 4.60
C ILE A 202 -3.98 -2.60 5.77
N GLU A 203 -5.28 -2.89 5.80
CA GLU A 203 -6.18 -2.51 6.88
C GLU A 203 -5.75 -3.08 8.22
N ALA A 204 -5.38 -4.37 8.25
CA ALA A 204 -4.84 -5.01 9.43
C ALA A 204 -3.53 -4.34 9.89
N GLY A 205 -2.66 -3.95 8.96
CA GLY A 205 -1.45 -3.18 9.24
C GLY A 205 -1.76 -1.82 9.86
N LEU A 206 -2.69 -1.06 9.26
CA LEU A 206 -3.11 0.25 9.77
C LEU A 206 -3.76 0.16 11.15
N THR A 207 -4.58 -0.86 11.38
CA THR A 207 -5.17 -1.13 12.70
C THR A 207 -4.09 -1.34 13.75
N ARG A 208 -3.05 -2.12 13.45
CA ARG A 208 -1.90 -2.32 14.36
C ARG A 208 -1.13 -1.04 14.61
N VAL A 209 -0.89 -0.22 13.57
CA VAL A 209 -0.25 1.09 13.74
C VAL A 209 -1.03 1.95 14.71
N ALA A 210 -2.36 2.01 14.55
CA ALA A 210 -3.22 2.79 15.43
C ALA A 210 -3.24 2.24 16.87
N GLN A 211 -3.26 0.90 17.05
CA GLN A 211 -3.16 0.27 18.37
C GLN A 211 -1.86 0.60 19.11
N VAL A 212 -0.74 0.77 18.38
CA VAL A 212 0.53 1.22 18.96
C VAL A 212 0.53 2.73 19.22
N ALA A 213 -0.13 3.51 18.37
CA ALA A 213 -0.17 4.97 18.47
C ALA A 213 -1.00 5.46 19.67
N ILE A 214 -2.13 4.80 19.97
CA ILE A 214 -3.04 5.23 21.04
C ILE A 214 -2.36 5.33 22.40
N PRO A 215 -1.66 4.32 22.95
CA PRO A 215 -0.96 4.45 24.24
C PRO A 215 0.09 5.56 24.25
N LEU A 216 0.77 5.78 23.12
CA LEU A 216 1.70 6.89 22.97
C LEU A 216 0.98 8.24 23.00
N MET A 217 -0.17 8.34 22.36
CA MET A 217 -1.00 9.56 22.40
C MET A 217 -1.53 9.82 23.80
N GLN A 218 -1.94 8.78 24.53
CA GLN A 218 -2.40 8.89 25.92
C GLN A 218 -1.31 9.44 26.86
N GLU A 219 -0.05 9.07 26.65
CA GLU A 219 1.07 9.60 27.45
C GLU A 219 1.49 11.01 27.01
N LEU A 220 1.55 11.25 25.70
CA LEU A 220 2.08 12.51 25.15
C LEU A 220 1.06 13.64 25.08
N TYR A 221 -0.23 13.33 24.98
CA TYR A 221 -1.27 14.34 24.84
C TYR A 221 -1.94 14.65 26.19
N SER A 222 -1.17 15.28 27.07
CA SER A 222 -1.66 15.71 28.39
C SER A 222 -2.31 17.09 28.41
N THR A 223 -2.14 17.89 27.32
CA THR A 223 -2.68 19.24 27.18
C THR A 223 -3.84 19.29 26.19
N GLU A 224 -4.65 20.36 26.26
CA GLU A 224 -5.70 20.60 25.27
C GLU A 224 -5.13 20.68 23.86
N LYS A 225 -5.73 19.91 22.92
CA LYS A 225 -5.34 19.88 21.51
C LYS A 225 -6.57 19.87 20.63
N VAL A 226 -6.51 20.65 19.56
CA VAL A 226 -7.56 20.72 18.53
C VAL A 226 -7.11 19.92 17.31
N PHE A 227 -7.95 18.96 16.91
CA PHE A 227 -7.76 18.19 15.69
C PHE A 227 -8.82 18.57 14.68
N ARG A 228 -8.40 18.76 13.43
CA ARG A 228 -9.30 18.87 12.29
C ARG A 228 -9.50 17.51 11.67
N VAL A 229 -10.72 17.05 11.67
CA VAL A 229 -11.12 15.79 11.07
C VAL A 229 -11.85 16.10 9.76
N VAL A 230 -11.34 15.55 8.66
CA VAL A 230 -12.02 15.60 7.37
C VAL A 230 -12.99 14.44 7.32
N GLN A 231 -14.28 14.74 7.26
CA GLN A 231 -15.31 13.71 7.14
C GLN A 231 -15.40 13.17 5.71
N PRO A 232 -16.01 12.00 5.48
CA PRO A 232 -16.14 11.41 4.13
C PRO A 232 -16.85 12.32 3.11
N ASN A 233 -17.66 13.27 3.58
CA ASN A 233 -18.35 14.29 2.78
C ASN A 233 -17.49 15.55 2.51
N ASN A 234 -16.18 15.50 2.78
CA ASN A 234 -15.25 16.63 2.73
C ASN A 234 -15.56 17.80 3.68
N SER A 235 -16.49 17.65 4.61
CA SER A 235 -16.69 18.67 5.64
C SER A 235 -15.58 18.61 6.69
N LEU A 236 -15.15 19.76 7.16
CA LEU A 236 -14.18 19.89 8.24
C LEU A 236 -14.93 19.97 9.57
N SER A 237 -14.63 19.02 10.47
CA SER A 237 -15.07 19.11 11.86
C SER A 237 -13.86 19.28 12.76
N GLU A 238 -13.98 20.16 13.74
CA GLU A 238 -12.95 20.35 14.75
C GLU A 238 -13.31 19.53 15.99
N PHE A 239 -12.36 18.75 16.43
CA PHE A 239 -12.48 17.92 17.63
C PHE A 239 -11.43 18.35 18.65
N VAL A 240 -11.89 18.75 19.85
CA VAL A 240 -11.02 19.22 20.93
C VAL A 240 -10.82 18.07 21.92
N LEU A 241 -9.57 17.67 22.13
CA LEU A 241 -9.17 16.71 23.16
C LEU A 241 -8.77 17.45 24.44
N ASN A 242 -9.02 16.82 25.58
CA ASN A 242 -8.61 17.27 26.91
C ASN A 242 -9.07 18.72 27.23
N LYS A 243 -10.25 19.09 26.75
CA LYS A 243 -10.80 20.42 27.00
C LYS A 243 -11.16 20.60 28.48
N LYS A 244 -10.52 21.55 29.12
CA LYS A 244 -10.82 21.89 30.51
C LYS A 244 -12.01 22.85 30.58
N LEU A 245 -13.07 22.45 31.25
CA LEU A 245 -14.20 23.32 31.61
C LEU A 245 -14.21 23.50 33.12
N VAL A 246 -14.34 24.74 33.55
CA VAL A 246 -14.54 25.07 34.94
C VAL A 246 -16.05 25.22 35.16
N ASP A 247 -16.62 24.48 36.09
CA ASP A 247 -18.02 24.64 36.48
C ASP A 247 -18.15 25.85 37.36
N ASP A 248 -18.84 26.90 36.89
CA ASP A 248 -19.01 28.19 37.61
C ASP A 248 -19.71 28.04 38.96
N LYS A 249 -20.38 26.90 39.23
CA LYS A 249 -21.11 26.68 40.49
C LYS A 249 -20.30 25.93 41.55
N THR A 250 -19.47 24.95 41.11
CA THR A 250 -18.72 24.10 42.03
C THR A 250 -17.23 24.40 42.06
N ASN A 251 -16.75 25.24 41.12
CA ASN A 251 -15.32 25.52 40.89
C ASN A 251 -14.49 24.23 40.58
N GLU A 252 -15.16 23.16 40.18
CA GLU A 252 -14.51 21.92 39.79
C GLU A 252 -14.06 21.97 38.33
N ILE A 253 -12.86 21.49 38.06
CA ILE A 253 -12.33 21.38 36.70
C ILE A 253 -12.78 20.05 36.13
N LYS A 254 -13.65 20.07 35.14
CA LYS A 254 -14.07 18.91 34.39
C LYS A 254 -13.35 18.87 33.04
N ILE A 255 -12.69 17.75 32.75
CA ILE A 255 -12.02 17.51 31.44
C ILE A 255 -13.00 16.81 30.52
N ILE A 256 -13.29 17.44 29.37
CA ILE A 256 -14.12 16.82 28.32
C ILE A 256 -13.21 16.22 27.27
N ASN A 257 -13.61 15.06 26.75
CA ASN A 257 -12.85 14.27 25.77
C ASN A 257 -11.45 13.94 26.28
N ASP A 258 -11.36 13.48 27.52
CA ASP A 258 -10.10 13.06 28.12
C ASP A 258 -9.63 11.76 27.47
N ILE A 259 -8.58 11.86 26.64
CA ILE A 259 -8.00 10.70 25.97
C ILE A 259 -7.07 9.88 26.90
N THR A 260 -6.64 10.46 28.02
CA THR A 260 -5.71 9.79 28.93
C THR A 260 -6.36 8.66 29.73
N ILE A 261 -7.71 8.68 29.81
CA ILE A 261 -8.50 7.72 30.56
C ILE A 261 -9.20 6.77 29.59
N GLY A 262 -9.15 5.47 29.85
CA GLY A 262 -9.90 4.46 29.13
C GLY A 262 -9.05 3.59 28.21
N LYS A 263 -9.69 2.53 27.69
CA LYS A 263 -9.14 1.67 26.65
C LYS A 263 -9.90 1.94 25.35
N TYR A 264 -9.17 2.10 24.27
CA TYR A 264 -9.72 2.39 22.96
C TYR A 264 -9.47 1.21 22.02
N ASP A 265 -10.52 0.77 21.36
CA ASP A 265 -10.42 -0.16 20.25
C ASP A 265 -10.37 0.62 18.94
N VAL A 266 -9.54 0.16 18.01
CA VAL A 266 -9.38 0.79 16.71
C VAL A 266 -9.88 -0.16 15.64
N VAL A 267 -10.74 0.36 14.79
CA VAL A 267 -11.19 -0.32 13.59
C VAL A 267 -10.82 0.55 12.39
N CYS A 268 -10.05 -0.01 11.48
CA CYS A 268 -9.78 0.62 10.19
C CYS A 268 -10.89 0.20 9.21
N VAL A 269 -11.68 1.16 8.74
CA VAL A 269 -12.73 0.91 7.74
C VAL A 269 -12.25 1.45 6.40
N ALA A 270 -11.78 0.59 5.52
CA ALA A 270 -11.30 0.97 4.20
C ALA A 270 -12.40 0.97 3.12
N GLY A 271 -13.65 1.03 3.50
CA GLY A 271 -14.77 0.92 2.56
C GLY A 271 -15.06 2.16 1.72
N SER A 272 -14.56 3.33 2.10
CA SER A 272 -15.01 4.60 1.48
C SER A 272 -14.16 5.08 0.30
N THR A 273 -13.01 4.46 0.04
CA THR A 273 -12.05 4.96 -0.96
C THR A 273 -12.09 4.24 -2.32
N LEU A 274 -12.88 3.19 -2.45
CA LEU A 274 -13.03 2.50 -3.74
C LEU A 274 -14.17 3.12 -4.54
N PRO A 275 -13.87 3.92 -5.60
CA PRO A 275 -14.89 4.55 -6.42
C PRO A 275 -15.71 3.56 -7.29
N THR A 276 -15.29 2.31 -7.35
CA THR A 276 -15.86 1.29 -8.23
C THR A 276 -17.27 0.85 -7.84
N ASN A 277 -17.70 1.07 -6.62
CA ASN A 277 -19.01 0.56 -6.18
C ASN A 277 -20.13 1.60 -6.16
N ARG A 278 -19.85 2.90 -6.43
CA ARG A 278 -20.89 3.93 -6.34
C ARG A 278 -22.08 3.70 -7.29
N TYR A 279 -21.80 3.21 -8.49
CA TYR A 279 -22.87 2.90 -9.44
C TYR A 279 -23.64 1.63 -9.06
N ALA A 280 -22.94 0.61 -8.55
CA ALA A 280 -23.58 -0.61 -8.07
C ALA A 280 -24.40 -0.35 -6.80
N GLU A 281 -23.92 0.46 -5.88
CA GLU A 281 -24.67 0.92 -4.72
C GLU A 281 -25.89 1.74 -5.12
N LEU A 282 -25.74 2.67 -6.05
CA LEU A 282 -26.86 3.47 -6.56
C LEU A 282 -27.95 2.59 -7.18
N GLU A 283 -27.59 1.57 -7.97
CA GLU A 283 -28.55 0.64 -8.54
C GLU A 283 -29.19 -0.26 -7.48
N PHE A 284 -28.40 -0.75 -6.53
CA PHE A 284 -28.94 -1.51 -5.41
C PHE A 284 -29.94 -0.68 -4.60
N TYR A 285 -29.63 0.59 -4.29
CA TYR A 285 -30.55 1.48 -3.59
C TYR A 285 -31.79 1.80 -4.42
N LYS A 286 -31.67 1.92 -5.75
CA LYS A 286 -32.82 2.12 -6.64
C LYS A 286 -33.72 0.88 -6.67
N ASP A 287 -33.13 -0.31 -6.80
CA ASP A 287 -33.86 -1.57 -6.79
C ASP A 287 -34.55 -1.81 -5.42
N ALA A 288 -33.85 -1.54 -4.32
CA ALA A 288 -34.39 -1.64 -2.97
C ALA A 288 -35.54 -0.64 -2.72
N TYR A 289 -35.44 0.57 -3.29
CA TYR A 289 -36.52 1.56 -3.25
C TYR A 289 -37.73 1.09 -4.06
N GLN A 290 -37.53 0.52 -5.27
CA GLN A 290 -38.61 -0.01 -6.10
C GLN A 290 -39.31 -1.19 -5.43
N MET A 291 -38.56 -2.00 -4.65
CA MET A 291 -39.12 -3.10 -3.83
C MET A 291 -39.80 -2.62 -2.54
N GLY A 292 -39.75 -1.32 -2.24
CA GLY A 292 -40.35 -0.75 -1.01
C GLY A 292 -39.61 -1.07 0.29
N ILE A 293 -38.34 -1.51 0.19
CA ILE A 293 -37.51 -1.90 1.35
C ILE A 293 -36.87 -0.67 2.01
N ILE A 294 -36.58 0.38 1.23
CA ILE A 294 -35.85 1.59 1.68
C ILE A 294 -36.67 2.84 1.36
N ASP A 295 -36.63 3.83 2.25
CA ASP A 295 -37.32 5.13 2.06
C ASP A 295 -36.51 6.03 1.12
N ARG A 296 -37.21 6.94 0.44
CA ARG A 296 -36.65 7.92 -0.52
C ARG A 296 -35.50 8.75 0.05
N LYS A 297 -35.51 9.01 1.36
CA LYS A 297 -34.44 9.77 2.04
C LYS A 297 -33.09 9.05 2.10
N GLU A 298 -33.10 7.73 2.08
CA GLU A 298 -31.86 6.92 2.12
C GLU A 298 -31.22 6.74 0.75
N VAL A 299 -32.02 6.79 -0.33
CA VAL A 299 -31.52 6.76 -1.71
C VAL A 299 -30.83 8.07 -2.10
N LEU A 300 -31.13 9.16 -1.40
CA LEU A 300 -30.59 10.50 -1.69
C LEU A 300 -29.39 10.88 -0.78
N LYS A 301 -29.00 10.01 0.13
CA LYS A 301 -27.76 10.13 0.92
C LYS A 301 -26.58 9.51 0.17
#